data_74fd68afdec7f8a0ada3bd7539bc75f2
#
_entry.id   74fd68afdec7f8a0ada3bd7539bc75f2
#
_cell.length_a   1.000
_cell.length_b   1.000
_cell.length_c   1.000
_cell.angle_alpha   90.00
_cell.angle_beta   90.00
_cell.angle_gamma   90.00
#
_symmetry.space_group_name_H-M   'P 1'
#
loop_
_entity.id
_entity.type
_entity.pdbx_description
1 polymer ?
#
loop_
_entity_poly.entity_id
_entity_poly.type
_entity_poly.pdbx_seq_one_letter_code
_entity_poly.pdbx_strand_id
1 'polypeptide(L)'
;RNASLLCNRLGRPFLCMEDRSEIIVLAPYPGDIRKYYPNLEQDFHGICIAYTMVGREADAFKTAYQQVRNIYVHRLLYPGKNVLCQEDIAGMRTDFTVPHRKIEQMTELTGTAADEALTKRLSELFDRQKLVQYSIGYTLALCDTVYRAMRQTALSIPGGEAVDLERVKSPLTFATMREYLVNVNERLLSLNQLAHTYMQSRNDTYVMELAIQYIRRNYPKPITLAMVSNEVSLNYAYFSTMFSKYTGKTFSEYLRNTRMEKAKELLRQPDISIAEVAAQVGYENYKSFYRAFKDAVGTTPVEYQQKKYRIHREDEKQ
;
A
#
# COMPACT_ATOMS: atom_id res chain seq x y z
N ARG A 1 8.83 40.71 3.71
CA ARG A 1 7.95 41.57 2.89
C ARG A 1 6.54 41.67 3.47
N ASN A 2 5.89 40.52 3.75
CA ASN A 2 4.51 40.48 4.27
C ASN A 2 4.41 40.98 5.72
N ALA A 3 5.40 40.67 6.59
CA ALA A 3 5.47 41.17 7.96
C ALA A 3 5.52 42.71 7.98
N SER A 4 6.40 43.33 7.18
CA SER A 4 6.52 44.79 7.10
C SER A 4 5.25 45.44 6.57
N LEU A 5 4.58 44.80 5.60
CA LEU A 5 3.30 45.28 5.06
C LEU A 5 2.18 45.23 6.13
N LEU A 6 2.10 44.13 6.86
CA LEU A 6 1.13 43.94 7.94
C LEU A 6 1.38 44.95 9.08
N CYS A 7 2.62 45.09 9.53
CA CYS A 7 3.00 46.05 10.56
C CYS A 7 2.70 47.48 10.17
N ASN A 8 2.97 47.87 8.93
CA ASN A 8 2.68 49.21 8.42
C ASN A 8 1.16 49.49 8.35
N ARG A 9 0.37 48.48 8.01
CA ARG A 9 -1.09 48.59 7.95
C ARG A 9 -1.77 48.60 9.34
N LEU A 10 -1.24 47.83 10.30
CA LEU A 10 -1.76 47.77 11.67
C LEU A 10 -1.35 48.97 12.55
N GLY A 11 -0.63 49.93 11.99
CA GLY A 11 -0.08 51.01 12.77
C GLY A 11 1.23 50.60 13.47
N ARG A 12 1.66 51.32 14.52
CA ARG A 12 2.90 51.00 15.23
C ARG A 12 2.74 49.75 16.09
N PRO A 13 3.25 48.58 15.67
CA PRO A 13 3.18 47.39 16.50
C PRO A 13 4.10 47.52 17.71
N PHE A 14 3.71 46.97 18.86
CA PHE A 14 4.55 46.89 20.04
C PHE A 14 5.58 45.77 19.92
N LEU A 15 5.24 44.71 19.24
CA LEU A 15 6.08 43.53 19.05
C LEU A 15 5.75 42.85 17.72
N CYS A 16 6.79 42.48 17.00
CA CYS A 16 6.68 41.61 15.83
C CYS A 16 7.70 40.49 15.98
N MET A 17 7.22 39.27 15.99
CA MET A 17 8.05 38.06 16.05
C MET A 17 7.79 37.23 14.79
N GLU A 18 8.85 36.71 14.22
CA GLU A 18 8.80 35.83 13.05
C GLU A 18 9.33 34.46 13.46
N ASP A 19 8.51 33.42 13.29
CA ASP A 19 8.89 32.05 13.54
C ASP A 19 8.49 31.18 12.33
N ARG A 20 9.49 30.62 11.64
CA ARG A 20 9.36 29.75 10.47
C ARG A 20 8.42 30.31 9.39
N SER A 21 7.12 29.98 9.48
CA SER A 21 6.08 30.39 8.53
C SER A 21 5.00 31.29 9.16
N GLU A 22 5.17 31.63 10.43
CA GLU A 22 4.19 32.41 11.19
C GLU A 22 4.78 33.77 11.59
N ILE A 23 3.96 34.80 11.54
CA ILE A 23 4.30 36.14 12.00
C ILE A 23 3.33 36.50 13.10
N ILE A 24 3.84 36.79 14.30
CA ILE A 24 3.07 37.20 15.45
C ILE A 24 3.24 38.68 15.66
N VAL A 25 2.16 39.44 15.63
CA VAL A 25 2.15 40.87 15.80
C VAL A 25 1.27 41.26 16.99
N LEU A 26 1.82 41.99 17.94
CA LEU A 26 1.10 42.68 18.98
C LEU A 26 0.92 44.13 18.61
N ALA A 27 -0.29 44.56 18.38
CA ALA A 27 -0.61 45.92 17.94
C ALA A 27 -1.73 46.53 18.77
N PRO A 28 -1.86 47.86 18.81
CA PRO A 28 -3.02 48.51 19.40
C PRO A 28 -4.30 47.98 18.79
N TYR A 29 -5.32 47.69 19.62
CA TYR A 29 -6.57 47.16 19.15
C TYR A 29 -7.46 48.24 18.53
N PRO A 30 -7.76 48.17 17.24
CA PRO A 30 -8.60 49.16 16.56
C PRO A 30 -10.09 48.76 16.58
N GLY A 31 -10.50 47.72 17.28
CA GLY A 31 -11.82 47.09 17.17
C GLY A 31 -11.84 45.92 16.19
N ASP A 32 -12.96 45.68 15.51
CA ASP A 32 -13.00 44.62 14.50
C ASP A 32 -12.07 44.95 13.34
N ILE A 33 -11.00 44.15 13.21
CA ILE A 33 -9.95 44.36 12.20
C ILE A 33 -10.51 44.39 10.78
N ARG A 34 -11.60 43.70 10.51
CA ARG A 34 -12.28 43.67 9.19
C ARG A 34 -12.92 45.04 8.84
N LYS A 35 -13.38 45.77 9.83
CA LYS A 35 -13.97 47.10 9.64
C LYS A 35 -12.89 48.16 9.36
N TYR A 36 -11.72 48.04 10.00
CA TYR A 36 -10.62 48.97 9.82
C TYR A 36 -9.78 48.67 8.57
N TYR A 37 -9.76 47.42 8.12
CA TYR A 37 -9.00 46.98 6.94
C TYR A 37 -9.91 46.18 6.00
N PRO A 38 -10.88 46.83 5.34
CA PRO A 38 -11.84 46.11 4.47
C PRO A 38 -11.19 45.41 3.29
N ASN A 39 -9.99 45.82 2.88
CA ASN A 39 -9.22 45.22 1.79
C ASN A 39 -8.16 44.20 2.29
N LEU A 40 -8.18 43.84 3.57
CA LEU A 40 -7.16 42.95 4.14
C LEU A 40 -7.09 41.62 3.39
N GLU A 41 -8.21 41.08 2.95
CA GLU A 41 -8.27 39.85 2.17
C GLU A 41 -7.68 40.00 0.77
N GLN A 42 -7.77 41.16 0.16
CA GLN A 42 -7.19 41.46 -1.15
C GLN A 42 -5.68 41.79 -1.07
N ASP A 43 -5.27 42.45 -0.01
CA ASP A 43 -3.88 42.85 0.20
C ASP A 43 -2.98 41.68 0.59
N PHE A 44 -3.55 40.61 1.17
CA PHE A 44 -2.83 39.43 1.68
C PHE A 44 -3.28 38.11 1.05
N HIS A 45 -3.26 38.04 -0.26
CA HIS A 45 -3.55 36.81 -0.98
C HIS A 45 -2.64 35.65 -0.53
N GLY A 46 -3.25 34.52 -0.18
CA GLY A 46 -2.54 33.32 0.24
C GLY A 46 -2.04 33.32 1.70
N ILE A 47 -2.39 34.37 2.48
CA ILE A 47 -2.07 34.44 3.91
C ILE A 47 -3.35 34.32 4.72
N CYS A 48 -3.31 33.51 5.77
CA CYS A 48 -4.36 33.46 6.77
C CYS A 48 -3.96 34.30 7.99
N ILE A 49 -4.84 35.21 8.39
CA ILE A 49 -4.66 36.05 9.56
C ILE A 49 -5.63 35.57 10.64
N ALA A 50 -5.08 35.20 11.79
CA ALA A 50 -5.87 34.92 13.00
C ALA A 50 -5.61 36.01 14.03
N TYR A 51 -6.62 36.51 14.70
CA TYR A 51 -6.47 37.53 15.73
C TYR A 51 -7.34 37.28 16.94
N THR A 52 -6.89 37.78 18.09
CA THR A 52 -7.64 37.84 19.36
C THR A 52 -7.24 39.07 20.15
N MET A 53 -8.00 39.35 21.19
CA MET A 53 -7.69 40.43 22.11
C MET A 53 -6.79 39.97 23.25
N VAL A 54 -5.84 40.78 23.68
CA VAL A 54 -5.03 40.56 24.86
C VAL A 54 -5.70 41.24 26.06
N GLY A 55 -5.99 40.50 27.11
CA GLY A 55 -6.53 41.05 28.36
C GLY A 55 -5.48 41.85 29.13
N ARG A 56 -5.83 42.30 30.34
CA ARG A 56 -4.97 43.07 31.24
C ARG A 56 -4.36 42.26 32.38
N GLU A 57 -4.65 40.98 32.44
CA GLU A 57 -4.20 40.06 33.48
C GLU A 57 -2.74 39.62 33.29
N ALA A 58 -2.09 39.16 34.36
CA ALA A 58 -0.68 38.80 34.32
C ALA A 58 -0.31 37.75 33.24
N ASP A 59 -1.23 36.79 32.97
CA ASP A 59 -1.06 35.74 31.95
C ASP A 59 -1.77 36.04 30.63
N ALA A 60 -2.27 37.27 30.44
CA ALA A 60 -3.10 37.66 29.29
C ALA A 60 -2.43 37.38 27.94
N PHE A 61 -1.13 37.61 27.83
CA PHE A 61 -0.38 37.35 26.59
C PHE A 61 -0.32 35.86 26.25
N LYS A 62 -0.03 35.01 27.24
CA LYS A 62 0.02 33.54 27.06
C LYS A 62 -1.34 33.00 26.64
N THR A 63 -2.40 33.46 27.30
CA THR A 63 -3.77 33.08 27.00
C THR A 63 -4.16 33.51 25.58
N ALA A 64 -3.89 34.77 25.21
CA ALA A 64 -4.16 35.29 23.88
C ALA A 64 -3.35 34.55 22.81
N TYR A 65 -2.09 34.23 23.05
CA TYR A 65 -1.27 33.42 22.14
C TYR A 65 -1.85 32.04 21.89
N GLN A 66 -2.29 31.35 22.94
CA GLN A 66 -2.95 30.04 22.80
C GLN A 66 -4.28 30.15 22.06
N GLN A 67 -5.06 31.19 22.30
CA GLN A 67 -6.31 31.43 21.60
C GLN A 67 -6.08 31.70 20.11
N VAL A 68 -5.16 32.60 19.76
CA VAL A 68 -4.89 32.90 18.35
C VAL A 68 -4.33 31.69 17.59
N ARG A 69 -3.53 30.87 18.23
CA ARG A 69 -3.07 29.62 17.65
C ARG A 69 -4.22 28.64 17.41
N ASN A 70 -5.14 28.52 18.36
CA ASN A 70 -6.34 27.72 18.19
C ASN A 70 -7.22 28.23 17.03
N ILE A 71 -7.42 29.55 16.93
CA ILE A 71 -8.14 30.16 15.81
C ILE A 71 -7.44 29.86 14.49
N TYR A 72 -6.12 30.05 14.44
CA TYR A 72 -5.33 29.87 13.22
C TYR A 72 -5.38 28.43 12.64
N VAL A 73 -5.38 27.40 13.47
CA VAL A 73 -5.43 26.03 12.98
C VAL A 73 -6.77 25.69 12.33
N HIS A 74 -7.85 26.44 12.66
CA HIS A 74 -9.15 26.29 12.00
C HIS A 74 -9.14 26.72 10.53
N ARG A 75 -8.07 27.40 10.03
CA ARG A 75 -7.93 27.74 8.61
C ARG A 75 -8.13 26.56 7.68
N LEU A 76 -7.77 25.36 8.13
CA LEU A 76 -7.93 24.14 7.36
C LEU A 76 -9.41 23.85 7.03
N LEU A 77 -10.35 24.27 7.88
CA LEU A 77 -11.78 24.07 7.69
C LEU A 77 -12.44 25.19 6.85
N TYR A 78 -11.76 26.33 6.70
CA TYR A 78 -12.29 27.52 6.03
C TYR A 78 -11.45 27.93 4.81
N PRO A 79 -11.41 27.07 3.75
CA PRO A 79 -10.65 27.44 2.54
C PRO A 79 -11.22 28.71 1.91
N GLY A 80 -10.33 29.66 1.61
CA GLY A 80 -10.71 30.95 1.05
C GLY A 80 -11.09 32.03 2.07
N LYS A 81 -11.11 31.72 3.36
CA LYS A 81 -11.29 32.73 4.42
C LYS A 81 -9.90 33.12 4.95
N ASN A 82 -9.46 34.32 4.60
CA ASN A 82 -8.12 34.79 4.92
C ASN A 82 -8.03 35.47 6.31
N VAL A 83 -9.17 35.78 6.93
CA VAL A 83 -9.22 36.42 8.26
C VAL A 83 -10.12 35.61 9.17
N LEU A 84 -9.59 35.12 10.28
CA LEU A 84 -10.28 34.31 11.28
C LEU A 84 -10.22 34.97 12.66
N CYS A 85 -11.32 34.85 13.40
CA CYS A 85 -11.44 35.36 14.76
C CYS A 85 -12.26 34.37 15.64
N GLN A 86 -12.39 34.71 16.92
CA GLN A 86 -13.09 33.85 17.88
C GLN A 86 -14.55 33.59 17.51
N GLU A 87 -15.21 34.58 16.91
CA GLU A 87 -16.61 34.45 16.48
C GLU A 87 -16.79 33.40 15.39
N ASP A 88 -15.79 33.17 14.57
CA ASP A 88 -15.84 32.20 13.47
C ASP A 88 -15.81 30.76 13.96
N ILE A 89 -15.26 30.54 15.15
CA ILE A 89 -15.16 29.21 15.77
C ILE A 89 -16.08 29.06 16.98
N ALA A 90 -16.81 30.11 17.31
CA ALA A 90 -17.78 30.07 18.41
C ALA A 90 -18.94 29.10 18.09
N GLY A 91 -19.38 28.34 19.08
CA GLY A 91 -20.46 27.39 18.93
C GLY A 91 -20.13 26.06 18.27
N MET A 92 -18.88 25.84 17.88
CA MET A 92 -18.41 24.52 17.40
C MET A 92 -18.47 23.50 18.53
N ARG A 93 -18.90 22.30 18.19
CA ARG A 93 -18.99 21.19 19.14
C ARG A 93 -17.58 20.70 19.50
N THR A 94 -17.33 20.46 20.76
CA THR A 94 -16.07 19.91 21.30
C THR A 94 -16.21 18.44 21.71
N ASP A 95 -17.44 17.98 21.88
CA ASP A 95 -17.82 16.60 22.16
C ASP A 95 -17.91 15.82 20.83
N PHE A 96 -17.02 14.89 20.61
CA PHE A 96 -17.00 14.10 19.37
C PHE A 96 -16.50 12.68 19.59
N THR A 97 -16.89 11.81 18.69
CA THR A 97 -16.36 10.44 18.59
C THR A 97 -15.86 10.20 17.19
N VAL A 98 -14.59 9.74 17.08
CA VAL A 98 -13.99 9.38 15.79
C VAL A 98 -14.67 8.11 15.25
N PRO A 99 -15.07 8.06 13.96
CA PRO A 99 -15.78 6.93 13.39
C PRO A 99 -14.84 5.75 13.05
N HIS A 100 -14.26 5.10 14.05
CA HIS A 100 -13.29 4.01 13.89
C HIS A 100 -13.77 2.92 12.93
N ARG A 101 -15.02 2.47 13.06
CA ARG A 101 -15.59 1.43 12.20
C ARG A 101 -15.57 1.80 10.71
N LYS A 102 -15.77 3.08 10.36
CA LYS A 102 -15.71 3.52 8.96
C LYS A 102 -14.27 3.55 8.44
N ILE A 103 -13.30 3.85 9.30
CA ILE A 103 -11.88 3.84 8.97
C ILE A 103 -11.43 2.39 8.76
N GLU A 104 -11.84 1.45 9.63
CA GLU A 104 -11.61 0.02 9.47
C GLU A 104 -12.18 -0.50 8.14
N GLN A 105 -13.45 -0.19 7.84
CA GLN A 105 -14.09 -0.55 6.56
C GLN A 105 -13.37 0.04 5.35
N MET A 106 -12.72 1.20 5.46
CA MET A 106 -11.87 1.75 4.41
C MET A 106 -10.59 0.94 4.26
N THR A 107 -9.92 0.59 5.36
CA THR A 107 -8.68 -0.19 5.31
C THR A 107 -8.90 -1.65 4.87
N GLU A 108 -10.06 -2.24 5.13
CA GLU A 108 -10.46 -3.56 4.62
C GLU A 108 -10.51 -3.64 3.09
N LEU A 109 -10.73 -2.51 2.41
CA LEU A 109 -10.68 -2.43 0.94
C LEU A 109 -9.26 -2.42 0.38
N THR A 110 -8.22 -2.27 1.23
CA THR A 110 -6.83 -2.23 0.76
C THR A 110 -6.40 -3.61 0.24
N GLY A 111 -5.83 -3.63 -0.96
CA GLY A 111 -5.48 -4.87 -1.66
C GLY A 111 -6.56 -5.37 -2.63
N THR A 112 -7.68 -4.65 -2.72
CA THR A 112 -8.69 -4.86 -3.76
C THR A 112 -8.45 -3.89 -4.94
N ALA A 113 -8.97 -4.18 -6.12
CA ALA A 113 -8.89 -3.26 -7.26
C ALA A 113 -9.94 -2.11 -7.17
N ALA A 114 -10.25 -1.64 -5.95
CA ALA A 114 -11.36 -0.73 -5.67
C ALA A 114 -10.88 0.70 -5.35
N ASP A 115 -10.01 1.29 -6.19
CA ASP A 115 -9.45 2.64 -6.00
C ASP A 115 -10.54 3.72 -5.84
N GLU A 116 -11.60 3.65 -6.64
CA GLU A 116 -12.72 4.58 -6.56
C GLU A 116 -13.48 4.45 -5.22
N ALA A 117 -13.66 3.22 -4.73
CA ALA A 117 -14.34 2.98 -3.46
C ALA A 117 -13.50 3.51 -2.28
N LEU A 118 -12.17 3.33 -2.31
CA LEU A 118 -11.25 3.89 -1.31
C LEU A 118 -11.31 5.42 -1.28
N THR A 119 -11.19 6.06 -2.45
CA THR A 119 -11.27 7.52 -2.60
C THR A 119 -12.62 8.05 -2.11
N LYS A 120 -13.72 7.36 -2.44
CA LYS A 120 -15.07 7.71 -1.98
C LYS A 120 -15.18 7.60 -0.44
N ARG A 121 -14.71 6.50 0.16
CA ARG A 121 -14.72 6.32 1.61
C ARG A 121 -13.91 7.40 2.33
N LEU A 122 -12.73 7.73 1.82
CA LEU A 122 -11.92 8.83 2.34
C LEU A 122 -12.69 10.16 2.28
N SER A 123 -13.32 10.49 1.15
CA SER A 123 -14.10 11.72 1.00
C SER A 123 -15.32 11.78 1.94
N GLU A 124 -16.00 10.66 2.18
CA GLU A 124 -17.12 10.55 3.12
C GLU A 124 -16.70 10.75 4.59
N LEU A 125 -15.48 10.30 4.96
CA LEU A 125 -14.92 10.54 6.29
C LEU A 125 -14.64 12.03 6.52
N PHE A 126 -14.13 12.71 5.50
CA PHE A 126 -13.73 14.12 5.55
C PHE A 126 -14.78 15.05 4.90
N ASP A 127 -16.05 14.69 5.03
CA ASP A 127 -17.15 15.55 4.57
C ASP A 127 -17.08 16.92 5.25
N ARG A 128 -16.91 17.97 4.44
CA ARG A 128 -16.73 19.35 4.93
C ARG A 128 -17.91 19.82 5.79
N GLN A 129 -19.14 19.48 5.41
CA GLN A 129 -20.33 19.93 6.15
C GLN A 129 -20.35 19.37 7.58
N LYS A 130 -19.76 18.20 7.78
CA LYS A 130 -19.58 17.60 9.11
C LYS A 130 -18.39 18.22 9.85
N LEU A 131 -17.26 18.38 9.19
CA LEU A 131 -16.05 18.90 9.83
C LEU A 131 -16.26 20.28 10.45
N VAL A 132 -16.95 21.18 9.76
CA VAL A 132 -17.20 22.55 10.24
C VAL A 132 -18.17 22.64 11.43
N GLN A 133 -18.86 21.56 11.78
CA GLN A 133 -19.73 21.51 12.98
C GLN A 133 -18.94 21.29 14.26
N TYR A 134 -17.71 20.78 14.14
CA TYR A 134 -16.85 20.44 15.26
C TYR A 134 -15.62 21.32 15.32
N SER A 135 -15.06 21.50 16.52
CA SER A 135 -13.75 22.12 16.69
C SER A 135 -12.68 21.38 15.89
N ILE A 136 -11.61 22.06 15.59
CA ILE A 136 -10.47 21.47 14.85
C ILE A 136 -9.94 20.18 15.50
N GLY A 137 -10.13 20.02 16.80
CA GLY A 137 -9.75 18.80 17.53
C GLY A 137 -10.32 17.53 16.92
N TYR A 138 -11.59 17.56 16.46
CA TYR A 138 -12.19 16.43 15.73
C TYR A 138 -11.41 16.09 14.45
N THR A 139 -11.15 17.11 13.64
CA THR A 139 -10.43 16.93 12.38
C THR A 139 -9.02 16.38 12.61
N LEU A 140 -8.31 16.90 13.61
CA LEU A 140 -6.97 16.41 13.94
C LEU A 140 -6.99 14.95 14.44
N ALA A 141 -7.96 14.60 15.30
CA ALA A 141 -8.13 13.24 15.78
C ALA A 141 -8.49 12.27 14.64
N LEU A 142 -9.33 12.71 13.70
CA LEU A 142 -9.67 11.93 12.51
C LEU A 142 -8.45 11.69 11.62
N CYS A 143 -7.67 12.73 11.35
CA CYS A 143 -6.42 12.63 10.56
C CYS A 143 -5.42 11.65 11.21
N ASP A 144 -5.20 11.77 12.51
CA ASP A 144 -4.30 10.90 13.26
C ASP A 144 -4.78 9.44 13.23
N THR A 145 -6.08 9.20 13.37
CA THR A 145 -6.64 7.83 13.32
C THR A 145 -6.48 7.23 11.92
N VAL A 146 -6.76 7.99 10.86
CA VAL A 146 -6.54 7.54 9.47
C VAL A 146 -5.06 7.27 9.21
N TYR A 147 -4.17 8.16 9.64
CA TYR A 147 -2.73 7.96 9.52
C TYR A 147 -2.26 6.67 10.20
N ARG A 148 -2.70 6.42 11.45
CA ARG A 148 -2.34 5.19 12.18
C ARG A 148 -2.85 3.94 11.47
N ALA A 149 -4.07 3.97 10.96
CA ALA A 149 -4.65 2.86 10.21
C ALA A 149 -3.85 2.57 8.92
N MET A 150 -3.51 3.61 8.15
CA MET A 150 -2.65 3.47 6.96
C MET A 150 -1.26 2.94 7.32
N ARG A 151 -0.66 3.42 8.41
CA ARG A 151 0.64 2.94 8.88
C ARG A 151 0.61 1.48 9.28
N GLN A 152 -0.42 1.05 9.98
CA GLN A 152 -0.61 -0.36 10.34
C GLN A 152 -0.76 -1.24 9.09
N THR A 153 -1.53 -0.78 8.11
CA THR A 153 -1.66 -1.45 6.81
C THR A 153 -0.31 -1.54 6.10
N ALA A 154 0.46 -0.44 6.04
CA ALA A 154 1.79 -0.44 5.43
C ALA A 154 2.74 -1.46 6.07
N LEU A 155 2.74 -1.57 7.40
CA LEU A 155 3.57 -2.55 8.12
C LEU A 155 3.15 -4.01 7.87
N SER A 156 1.92 -4.26 7.44
CA SER A 156 1.42 -5.61 7.13
C SER A 156 1.71 -6.06 5.69
N ILE A 157 2.20 -5.15 4.84
CA ILE A 157 2.45 -5.40 3.41
C ILE A 157 3.96 -5.33 3.17
N PRO A 158 4.59 -6.37 2.58
CA PRO A 158 5.99 -6.29 2.17
C PRO A 158 6.24 -5.13 1.21
N GLY A 159 7.21 -4.28 1.52
CA GLY A 159 7.51 -3.07 0.76
C GLY A 159 6.61 -1.87 1.09
N GLY A 160 5.65 -2.01 2.02
CA GLY A 160 4.75 -0.92 2.40
C GLY A 160 5.46 0.23 3.12
N GLU A 161 6.60 -0.03 3.74
CA GLU A 161 7.48 0.97 4.34
C GLU A 161 8.09 1.96 3.31
N ALA A 162 8.09 1.61 2.03
CA ALA A 162 8.52 2.50 0.96
C ALA A 162 7.52 3.63 0.68
N VAL A 163 6.27 3.51 1.14
CA VAL A 163 5.27 4.58 1.03
C VAL A 163 5.52 5.62 2.11
N ASP A 164 5.96 6.82 1.70
CA ASP A 164 6.23 7.93 2.62
C ASP A 164 4.94 8.45 3.29
N LEU A 165 4.57 7.84 4.41
CA LEU A 165 3.43 8.26 5.23
C LEU A 165 3.75 9.41 6.18
N GLU A 166 5.03 9.68 6.51
CA GLU A 166 5.39 10.75 7.45
C GLU A 166 4.95 12.12 6.94
N ARG A 167 4.93 12.31 5.62
CA ARG A 167 4.44 13.55 5.00
C ARG A 167 2.97 13.85 5.33
N VAL A 168 2.13 12.86 5.55
CA VAL A 168 0.69 13.01 5.85
C VAL A 168 0.35 12.78 7.32
N LYS A 169 1.36 12.74 8.20
CA LYS A 169 1.19 12.56 9.64
C LYS A 169 0.38 13.69 10.29
N SER A 170 0.54 14.91 9.81
CA SER A 170 -0.17 16.06 10.34
C SER A 170 -0.73 16.92 9.22
N PRO A 171 -2.04 17.28 9.28
CA PRO A 171 -2.62 18.20 8.32
C PRO A 171 -2.10 19.64 8.48
N LEU A 172 -1.47 19.97 9.61
CA LEU A 172 -1.01 21.33 9.92
C LEU A 172 0.16 21.81 9.03
N THR A 173 0.86 20.87 8.39
CA THR A 173 1.96 21.16 7.45
C THR A 173 1.48 21.57 6.06
N PHE A 174 0.16 21.49 5.81
CA PHE A 174 -0.46 21.86 4.53
C PHE A 174 -1.19 23.20 4.64
N ALA A 175 -1.28 23.90 3.52
CA ALA A 175 -2.01 25.17 3.47
C ALA A 175 -3.53 24.95 3.59
N THR A 176 -4.05 23.89 3.01
CA THR A 176 -5.49 23.56 3.01
C THR A 176 -5.75 22.10 3.32
N MET A 177 -6.95 21.79 3.85
CA MET A 177 -7.41 20.41 4.02
C MET A 177 -7.52 19.65 2.70
N ARG A 178 -7.85 20.35 1.60
CA ARG A 178 -7.91 19.75 0.28
C ARG A 178 -6.53 19.23 -0.16
N GLU A 179 -5.50 20.02 0.01
CA GLU A 179 -4.12 19.62 -0.33
C GLU A 179 -3.68 18.41 0.52
N TYR A 180 -3.97 18.43 1.83
CA TYR A 180 -3.72 17.31 2.72
C TYR A 180 -4.41 16.04 2.22
N LEU A 181 -5.71 16.10 1.91
CA LEU A 181 -6.50 14.95 1.47
C LEU A 181 -6.04 14.39 0.12
N VAL A 182 -5.59 15.22 -0.81
CA VAL A 182 -4.98 14.75 -2.06
C VAL A 182 -3.75 13.92 -1.75
N ASN A 183 -2.86 14.41 -0.87
CA ASN A 183 -1.67 13.68 -0.45
C ASN A 183 -1.97 12.38 0.32
N VAL A 184 -3.01 12.36 1.15
CA VAL A 184 -3.47 11.13 1.84
C VAL A 184 -3.99 10.12 0.83
N ASN A 185 -4.82 10.56 -0.13
CA ASN A 185 -5.39 9.69 -1.15
C ASN A 185 -4.32 9.04 -2.04
N GLU A 186 -3.33 9.80 -2.49
CA GLU A 186 -2.20 9.28 -3.28
C GLU A 186 -1.50 8.14 -2.55
N ARG A 187 -1.24 8.28 -1.26
CA ARG A 187 -0.56 7.26 -0.45
C ARG A 187 -1.45 6.06 -0.16
N LEU A 188 -2.74 6.31 0.05
CA LEU A 188 -3.72 5.24 0.24
C LEU A 188 -3.82 4.38 -1.02
N LEU A 189 -3.85 4.99 -2.22
CA LEU A 189 -3.86 4.27 -3.49
C LEU A 189 -2.54 3.55 -3.75
N SER A 190 -1.40 4.13 -3.38
CA SER A 190 -0.10 3.46 -3.46
C SER A 190 -0.05 2.20 -2.58
N LEU A 191 -0.58 2.27 -1.34
CA LEU A 191 -0.72 1.11 -0.46
C LEU A 191 -1.66 0.06 -1.05
N ASN A 192 -2.78 0.49 -1.66
CA ASN A 192 -3.73 -0.42 -2.30
C ASN A 192 -3.06 -1.21 -3.44
N GLN A 193 -2.31 -0.53 -4.30
CA GLN A 193 -1.62 -1.17 -5.41
C GLN A 193 -0.55 -2.16 -4.94
N LEU A 194 0.23 -1.80 -3.91
CA LEU A 194 1.23 -2.70 -3.32
C LEU A 194 0.57 -3.95 -2.72
N ALA A 195 -0.48 -3.77 -1.93
CA ALA A 195 -1.22 -4.87 -1.32
C ALA A 195 -1.84 -5.80 -2.37
N HIS A 196 -2.44 -5.24 -3.41
CA HIS A 196 -3.04 -5.98 -4.52
C HIS A 196 -1.98 -6.82 -5.25
N THR A 197 -0.84 -6.22 -5.60
CA THR A 197 0.28 -6.93 -6.25
C THR A 197 0.82 -8.07 -5.38
N TYR A 198 0.96 -7.82 -4.08
CA TYR A 198 1.40 -8.85 -3.12
C TYR A 198 0.41 -10.00 -3.00
N MET A 199 -0.90 -9.71 -2.91
CA MET A 199 -1.93 -10.74 -2.85
C MET A 199 -2.00 -11.57 -4.13
N GLN A 200 -1.89 -10.93 -5.30
CA GLN A 200 -1.81 -11.64 -6.57
C GLN A 200 -0.60 -12.56 -6.64
N SER A 201 0.59 -12.07 -6.27
CA SER A 201 1.81 -12.90 -6.31
C SER A 201 1.74 -14.11 -5.40
N ARG A 202 1.09 -14.03 -4.24
CA ARG A 202 0.86 -15.17 -3.34
C ARG A 202 -0.13 -16.16 -3.92
N ASN A 203 -1.22 -15.69 -4.52
CA ASN A 203 -2.20 -16.54 -5.17
C ASN A 203 -1.56 -17.28 -6.35
N ASP A 204 -0.78 -16.59 -7.15
CA ASP A 204 -0.04 -17.16 -8.27
C ASP A 204 0.94 -18.25 -7.82
N THR A 205 1.68 -18.02 -6.75
CA THR A 205 2.59 -19.02 -6.16
C THR A 205 1.84 -20.27 -5.71
N TYR A 206 0.75 -20.11 -4.97
CA TYR A 206 -0.08 -21.21 -4.50
C TYR A 206 -0.67 -22.01 -5.66
N VAL A 207 -1.19 -21.32 -6.68
CA VAL A 207 -1.75 -21.97 -7.88
C VAL A 207 -0.68 -22.74 -8.66
N MET A 208 0.55 -22.21 -8.76
CA MET A 208 1.66 -22.92 -9.39
C MET A 208 2.09 -24.15 -8.60
N GLU A 209 2.08 -24.10 -7.28
CA GLU A 209 2.36 -25.26 -6.44
C GLU A 209 1.31 -26.36 -6.63
N LEU A 210 0.02 -26.00 -6.72
CA LEU A 210 -1.05 -26.95 -7.05
C LEU A 210 -0.83 -27.60 -8.43
N ALA A 211 -0.48 -26.81 -9.44
CA ALA A 211 -0.18 -27.32 -10.78
C ALA A 211 1.00 -28.30 -10.76
N ILE A 212 2.07 -27.98 -10.05
CA ILE A 212 3.22 -28.87 -9.89
C ILE A 212 2.84 -30.17 -9.18
N GLN A 213 2.04 -30.09 -8.13
CA GLN A 213 1.53 -31.29 -7.45
C GLN A 213 0.68 -32.16 -8.37
N TYR A 214 -0.19 -31.54 -9.18
CA TYR A 214 -0.99 -32.27 -10.17
C TYR A 214 -0.10 -32.99 -11.19
N ILE A 215 0.91 -32.30 -11.75
CA ILE A 215 1.87 -32.91 -12.68
C ILE A 215 2.61 -34.08 -12.02
N ARG A 216 3.11 -33.92 -10.80
CA ARG A 216 3.83 -34.97 -10.06
C ARG A 216 2.97 -36.19 -9.74
N ARG A 217 1.66 -36.04 -9.60
CA ARG A 217 0.71 -37.16 -9.37
C ARG A 217 0.28 -37.85 -10.66
N ASN A 218 0.25 -37.08 -11.77
CA ASN A 218 -0.33 -37.55 -13.02
C ASN A 218 0.70 -37.68 -14.18
N TYR A 219 2.02 -37.53 -13.93
CA TYR A 219 3.05 -37.57 -14.98
C TYR A 219 3.02 -38.85 -15.84
N PRO A 220 2.59 -40.05 -15.36
CA PRO A 220 2.49 -41.23 -16.21
C PRO A 220 1.38 -41.16 -17.26
N LYS A 221 0.40 -40.28 -17.03
CA LYS A 221 -0.75 -40.14 -17.94
C LYS A 221 -0.41 -39.13 -19.07
N PRO A 222 -1.16 -39.18 -20.18
CA PRO A 222 -0.98 -38.18 -21.28
C PRO A 222 -1.56 -36.81 -20.90
N ILE A 223 -0.99 -36.15 -19.91
CA ILE A 223 -1.42 -34.81 -19.48
C ILE A 223 -0.90 -33.74 -20.43
N THR A 224 -1.73 -32.72 -20.66
CA THR A 224 -1.40 -31.55 -21.48
C THR A 224 -1.43 -30.27 -20.68
N LEU A 225 -0.80 -29.21 -21.20
CA LEU A 225 -0.86 -27.89 -20.59
C LEU A 225 -2.30 -27.41 -20.37
N ALA A 226 -3.21 -27.68 -21.36
CA ALA A 226 -4.62 -27.33 -21.26
C ALA A 226 -5.32 -28.06 -20.10
N MET A 227 -5.03 -29.34 -19.88
CA MET A 227 -5.59 -30.08 -18.75
C MET A 227 -5.15 -29.48 -17.41
N VAL A 228 -3.86 -29.15 -17.28
CA VAL A 228 -3.35 -28.59 -16.03
C VAL A 228 -3.88 -27.18 -15.80
N SER A 229 -3.97 -26.34 -16.84
CA SER A 229 -4.52 -24.99 -16.70
C SER A 229 -6.00 -25.01 -16.28
N ASN A 230 -6.79 -25.95 -16.81
CA ASN A 230 -8.19 -26.14 -16.40
C ASN A 230 -8.30 -26.63 -14.94
N GLU A 231 -7.44 -27.57 -14.53
CA GLU A 231 -7.40 -28.06 -13.13
C GLU A 231 -7.20 -26.93 -12.13
N VAL A 232 -6.35 -25.96 -12.47
CA VAL A 232 -6.08 -24.82 -11.59
C VAL A 232 -6.93 -23.58 -11.94
N SER A 233 -7.97 -23.73 -12.78
CA SER A 233 -8.91 -22.69 -13.18
C SER A 233 -8.27 -21.44 -13.78
N LEU A 234 -7.19 -21.61 -14.55
CA LEU A 234 -6.49 -20.52 -15.22
C LEU A 234 -6.67 -20.60 -16.74
N ASN A 235 -6.63 -19.41 -17.39
CA ASN A 235 -6.55 -19.32 -18.85
C ASN A 235 -5.24 -19.95 -19.36
N TYR A 236 -5.32 -20.70 -20.46
CA TYR A 236 -4.18 -21.42 -21.08
C TYR A 236 -2.95 -20.54 -21.31
N ALA A 237 -3.14 -19.38 -21.94
CA ALA A 237 -2.05 -18.47 -22.30
C ALA A 237 -1.38 -17.86 -21.05
N TYR A 238 -2.18 -17.44 -20.08
CA TYR A 238 -1.71 -16.92 -18.79
C TYR A 238 -0.95 -17.98 -18.00
N PHE A 239 -1.54 -19.19 -17.88
CA PHE A 239 -0.89 -20.31 -17.20
C PHE A 239 0.45 -20.68 -17.84
N SER A 240 0.52 -20.75 -19.18
CA SER A 240 1.78 -21.06 -19.92
C SER A 240 2.91 -20.10 -19.56
N THR A 241 2.62 -18.80 -19.57
CA THR A 241 3.60 -17.74 -19.24
C THR A 241 4.02 -17.81 -17.78
N MET A 242 3.05 -17.93 -16.87
CA MET A 242 3.28 -18.01 -15.45
C MET A 242 4.07 -19.25 -15.04
N PHE A 243 3.70 -20.42 -15.59
CA PHE A 243 4.37 -21.69 -15.31
C PHE A 243 5.85 -21.63 -15.74
N SER A 244 6.12 -21.10 -16.93
CA SER A 244 7.50 -20.92 -17.42
C SER A 244 8.30 -19.96 -16.55
N LYS A 245 7.68 -18.85 -16.11
CA LYS A 245 8.32 -17.88 -15.20
C LYS A 245 8.62 -18.48 -13.83
N TYR A 246 7.69 -19.26 -13.27
CA TYR A 246 7.81 -19.86 -11.95
C TYR A 246 8.82 -21.02 -11.90
N THR A 247 8.78 -21.92 -12.91
CA THR A 247 9.61 -23.14 -12.95
C THR A 247 10.94 -22.97 -13.68
N GLY A 248 11.10 -21.87 -14.45
CA GLY A 248 12.22 -21.66 -15.36
C GLY A 248 12.21 -22.58 -16.59
N LYS A 249 11.11 -23.33 -16.82
CA LYS A 249 11.00 -24.35 -17.90
C LYS A 249 9.62 -24.30 -18.52
N THR A 250 9.52 -24.66 -19.80
CA THR A 250 8.22 -24.92 -20.41
C THR A 250 7.56 -26.11 -19.78
N PHE A 251 6.22 -26.20 -19.87
CA PHE A 251 5.47 -27.35 -19.36
C PHE A 251 5.98 -28.69 -19.91
N SER A 252 6.24 -28.75 -21.22
CA SER A 252 6.73 -29.97 -21.87
C SER A 252 8.10 -30.41 -21.36
N GLU A 253 9.00 -29.45 -21.14
CA GLU A 253 10.31 -29.73 -20.55
C GLU A 253 10.19 -30.15 -19.09
N TYR A 254 9.33 -29.51 -18.31
CA TYR A 254 9.10 -29.85 -16.91
C TYR A 254 8.54 -31.27 -16.78
N LEU A 255 7.51 -31.63 -17.56
CA LEU A 255 6.91 -32.97 -17.58
C LEU A 255 7.95 -34.02 -18.01
N ARG A 256 8.70 -33.76 -19.08
CA ARG A 256 9.77 -34.63 -19.53
C ARG A 256 10.80 -34.87 -18.43
N ASN A 257 11.27 -33.80 -17.78
CA ASN A 257 12.24 -33.92 -16.71
C ASN A 257 11.70 -34.70 -15.51
N THR A 258 10.45 -34.47 -15.13
CA THR A 258 9.77 -35.24 -14.07
C THR A 258 9.73 -36.73 -14.39
N ARG A 259 9.39 -37.09 -15.64
CA ARG A 259 9.41 -38.49 -16.12
C ARG A 259 10.81 -39.09 -16.09
N MET A 260 11.83 -38.32 -16.50
CA MET A 260 13.22 -38.81 -16.51
C MET A 260 13.78 -39.02 -15.11
N GLU A 261 13.48 -38.15 -14.15
CA GLU A 261 13.88 -38.36 -12.75
C GLU A 261 13.23 -39.63 -12.18
N LYS A 262 11.95 -39.86 -12.44
CA LYS A 262 11.27 -41.09 -12.04
C LYS A 262 11.82 -42.32 -12.75
N ALA A 263 12.18 -42.23 -14.01
CA ALA A 263 12.85 -43.31 -14.72
C ALA A 263 14.20 -43.67 -14.09
N LYS A 264 14.99 -42.68 -13.68
CA LYS A 264 16.25 -42.94 -12.97
C LYS A 264 16.04 -43.66 -11.63
N GLU A 265 14.96 -43.31 -10.90
CA GLU A 265 14.62 -43.97 -9.65
C GLU A 265 14.26 -45.44 -9.89
N LEU A 266 13.42 -45.70 -10.90
CA LEU A 266 12.99 -47.10 -11.25
C LEU A 266 14.16 -47.95 -11.77
N LEU A 267 15.05 -47.36 -12.61
CA LEU A 267 16.22 -48.08 -13.15
C LEU A 267 17.28 -48.47 -12.10
N ARG A 268 17.10 -48.06 -10.85
CA ARG A 268 17.94 -48.54 -9.73
C ARG A 268 17.48 -49.92 -9.24
N GLN A 269 16.25 -50.34 -9.58
CA GLN A 269 15.74 -51.66 -9.23
C GLN A 269 16.34 -52.72 -10.19
N PRO A 270 16.90 -53.84 -9.67
CA PRO A 270 17.64 -54.79 -10.47
C PRO A 270 16.80 -55.51 -11.53
N ASP A 271 15.57 -55.86 -11.21
CA ASP A 271 14.74 -56.79 -11.98
C ASP A 271 13.70 -56.09 -12.89
N ILE A 272 13.71 -54.76 -12.97
CA ILE A 272 12.78 -54.02 -13.83
C ILE A 272 13.28 -53.97 -15.28
N SER A 273 12.45 -54.32 -16.22
CA SER A 273 12.80 -54.14 -17.63
C SER A 273 12.71 -52.69 -18.09
N ILE A 274 13.52 -52.29 -19.05
CA ILE A 274 13.47 -50.94 -19.60
C ILE A 274 12.13 -50.61 -20.23
N ALA A 275 11.43 -51.61 -20.79
CA ALA A 275 10.10 -51.45 -21.37
C ALA A 275 9.04 -51.16 -20.26
N GLU A 276 9.14 -51.80 -19.13
CA GLU A 276 8.29 -51.53 -17.97
C GLU A 276 8.54 -50.13 -17.41
N VAL A 277 9.80 -49.71 -17.30
CA VAL A 277 10.14 -48.34 -16.90
C VAL A 277 9.52 -47.35 -17.84
N ALA A 278 9.66 -47.53 -19.18
CA ALA A 278 9.08 -46.65 -20.18
C ALA A 278 7.56 -46.50 -19.99
N ALA A 279 6.84 -47.64 -19.81
CA ALA A 279 5.39 -47.63 -19.58
C ALA A 279 5.02 -46.93 -18.26
N GLN A 280 5.72 -47.20 -17.17
CA GLN A 280 5.43 -46.62 -15.84
C GLN A 280 5.69 -45.08 -15.80
N VAL A 281 6.60 -44.57 -16.62
CA VAL A 281 6.84 -43.11 -16.69
C VAL A 281 6.05 -42.41 -17.79
N GLY A 282 5.10 -43.12 -18.44
CA GLY A 282 4.13 -42.55 -19.38
C GLY A 282 4.62 -42.42 -20.82
N TYR A 283 5.50 -43.34 -21.28
CA TYR A 283 5.85 -43.48 -22.69
C TYR A 283 5.21 -44.71 -23.29
N GLU A 284 4.35 -44.51 -24.27
CA GLU A 284 3.70 -45.58 -25.01
C GLU A 284 4.68 -46.39 -25.88
N ASN A 285 5.76 -45.71 -26.31
CA ASN A 285 6.75 -46.25 -27.23
C ASN A 285 8.15 -46.24 -26.61
N TYR A 286 8.74 -47.46 -26.50
CA TYR A 286 10.09 -47.67 -26.00
C TYR A 286 11.16 -46.82 -26.75
N LYS A 287 11.05 -46.68 -28.08
CA LYS A 287 12.01 -45.88 -28.85
C LYS A 287 11.98 -44.38 -28.48
N SER A 288 10.77 -43.88 -28.21
CA SER A 288 10.56 -42.48 -27.76
C SER A 288 11.16 -42.25 -26.36
N PHE A 289 10.95 -43.20 -25.45
CA PHE A 289 11.56 -43.19 -24.13
C PHE A 289 13.09 -43.24 -24.22
N TYR A 290 13.66 -44.13 -25.02
CA TYR A 290 15.10 -44.32 -25.16
C TYR A 290 15.77 -43.03 -25.61
N ARG A 291 15.24 -42.38 -26.64
CA ARG A 291 15.75 -41.07 -27.12
C ARG A 291 15.64 -39.99 -26.04
N ALA A 292 14.46 -39.83 -25.44
CA ALA A 292 14.22 -38.82 -24.41
C ALA A 292 15.15 -39.00 -23.19
N PHE A 293 15.40 -40.26 -22.78
CA PHE A 293 16.28 -40.55 -21.67
C PHE A 293 17.74 -40.25 -22.03
N LYS A 294 18.22 -40.70 -23.21
CA LYS A 294 19.57 -40.42 -23.68
C LYS A 294 19.85 -38.93 -23.83
N ASP A 295 18.87 -38.17 -24.38
CA ASP A 295 18.98 -36.73 -24.53
C ASP A 295 19.02 -35.99 -23.17
N ALA A 296 18.24 -36.45 -22.19
CA ALA A 296 18.14 -35.80 -20.87
C ALA A 296 19.29 -36.22 -19.92
N VAL A 297 19.77 -37.46 -20.00
CA VAL A 297 20.72 -38.05 -19.03
C VAL A 297 22.14 -38.21 -19.60
N GLY A 298 22.28 -38.14 -20.93
CA GLY A 298 23.56 -38.28 -21.63
C GLY A 298 23.99 -39.74 -21.85
N THR A 299 23.32 -40.73 -21.26
CA THR A 299 23.58 -42.15 -21.39
C THR A 299 22.31 -42.91 -21.71
N THR A 300 22.43 -44.12 -22.30
CA THR A 300 21.26 -44.92 -22.57
C THR A 300 20.65 -45.49 -21.27
N PRO A 301 19.34 -45.82 -21.23
CA PRO A 301 18.72 -46.47 -20.05
C PRO A 301 19.43 -47.75 -19.63
N VAL A 302 19.90 -48.57 -20.59
CA VAL A 302 20.60 -49.80 -20.34
C VAL A 302 21.95 -49.54 -19.68
N GLU A 303 22.74 -48.63 -20.22
CA GLU A 303 24.06 -48.24 -19.65
C GLU A 303 23.90 -47.68 -18.25
N TYR A 304 22.86 -46.81 -18.05
CA TYR A 304 22.55 -46.23 -16.73
C TYR A 304 22.21 -47.32 -15.69
N GLN A 305 21.37 -48.28 -16.06
CA GLN A 305 21.00 -49.39 -15.20
C GLN A 305 22.22 -50.24 -14.83
N GLN A 306 23.03 -50.68 -15.83
CA GLN A 306 24.22 -51.47 -15.62
C GLN A 306 25.28 -50.79 -14.75
N LYS A 307 25.50 -49.50 -14.95
CA LYS A 307 26.46 -48.71 -14.14
C LYS A 307 26.02 -48.66 -12.67
N LYS A 308 24.73 -48.49 -12.39
CA LYS A 308 24.21 -48.46 -11.02
C LYS A 308 24.26 -49.85 -10.37
N TYR A 309 24.08 -50.94 -11.16
CA TYR A 309 24.16 -52.28 -10.66
C TYR A 309 25.58 -52.66 -10.20
N ARG A 310 26.61 -52.17 -10.89
CA ARG A 310 28.00 -52.41 -10.49
C ARG A 310 28.35 -51.70 -9.18
N ILE A 311 27.89 -50.48 -8.99
CA ILE A 311 28.15 -49.72 -7.77
C ILE A 311 27.50 -50.39 -6.57
N HIS A 312 26.25 -50.84 -6.66
CA HIS A 312 25.55 -51.51 -5.54
C HIS A 312 26.21 -52.84 -5.12
N ARG A 313 26.78 -53.56 -6.08
CA ARG A 313 27.51 -54.80 -5.79
C ARG A 313 28.88 -54.58 -5.14
N GLU A 314 29.49 -53.44 -5.35
CA GLU A 314 30.75 -53.05 -4.72
C GLU A 314 30.52 -52.57 -3.27
N ASP A 315 29.41 -51.88 -3.01
CA ASP A 315 29.03 -51.43 -1.67
C ASP A 315 28.55 -52.59 -0.75
N GLU A 316 27.97 -53.66 -1.33
CA GLU A 316 27.58 -54.87 -0.57
C GLU A 316 28.73 -55.83 -0.23
N LYS A 317 29.95 -55.59 -0.79
CA LYS A 317 31.14 -56.37 -0.53
C LYS A 317 32.15 -55.73 0.43
N GLN A 318 31.83 -54.55 0.94
CA GLN A 318 32.53 -53.87 2.05
C GLN A 318 31.79 -54.02 3.35
#